data_42d49bbc86983c96d28e9f8b1d05f925
#
_entry.id   42d49bbc86983c96d28e9f8b1d05f925
#
_cell.length_a   1.000
_cell.length_b   1.000
_cell.length_c   1.000
_cell.angle_alpha   90.00
_cell.angle_beta   90.00
_cell.angle_gamma   90.00
#
_symmetry.space_group_name_H-M   'P 1'
#
loop_
_entity.id
_entity.type
_entity.pdbx_description
1 polymer ?
#
loop_
_entity_poly.entity_id
_entity_poly.type
_entity_poly.pdbx_seq_one_letter_code
_entity_poly.pdbx_strand_id
1 'polypeptide(L)'
;MPEPQESRLAHDLFTPLTVRLPDGRTLGLTRYGNPAHQALVFHHGFGSSGRELPPATALLARLQLQVLAPDRPGVGQSSVYRRLTFPSFADDVVAMLDALEIAGPVGVMGWSVGGVHALALAARHPQRVAAGQLLSTCLPLGEPTSYRHLSLLWKALRWGQTGFPWLNRATFLWLSRQWARRPDTTINWFVRLMWQAEQDVAGRRGFRELLRDAAAQGFAHHGRGVYDDAQAWCRPPGFAIEDVQAPISLWHGTADGVWAPGNIPYLADRLPRAHVHLLPGEGHMLYLENWAAILTEMRSLLDAASAAQGTGS
;
A
#
# COMPACT_ATOMS: atom_id res chain seq x y z
N MET A 1 -29.57 -23.90 -9.07
CA MET A 1 -28.84 -24.31 -7.84
C MET A 1 -28.45 -23.05 -7.11
N PRO A 2 -28.72 -22.86 -5.81
CA PRO A 2 -28.26 -21.70 -5.09
C PRO A 2 -26.73 -21.72 -5.01
N GLU A 3 -26.10 -20.56 -5.24
CA GLU A 3 -24.65 -20.40 -5.07
C GLU A 3 -24.22 -20.82 -3.66
N PRO A 4 -23.04 -21.43 -3.50
CA PRO A 4 -22.54 -21.86 -2.19
C PRO A 4 -22.48 -20.66 -1.21
N GLN A 5 -22.88 -20.87 0.02
CA GLN A 5 -22.93 -19.85 1.08
C GLN A 5 -21.57 -19.16 1.33
N GLU A 6 -20.44 -19.82 1.00
CA GLU A 6 -19.08 -19.27 1.05
C GLU A 6 -18.84 -18.18 0.00
N SER A 7 -19.47 -18.25 -1.18
CA SER A 7 -19.35 -17.22 -2.22
C SER A 7 -20.10 -15.93 -1.81
N ARG A 8 -21.20 -16.02 -1.08
CA ARG A 8 -21.93 -14.86 -0.56
C ARG A 8 -21.17 -14.13 0.54
N LEU A 9 -20.49 -14.85 1.45
CA LEU A 9 -19.68 -14.24 2.51
C LEU A 9 -18.48 -13.49 1.94
N ALA A 10 -17.90 -13.92 0.82
CA ALA A 10 -16.80 -13.21 0.16
C ALA A 10 -17.28 -11.91 -0.53
N HIS A 11 -18.50 -11.87 -1.05
CA HIS A 11 -19.06 -10.66 -1.68
C HIS A 11 -19.41 -9.54 -0.70
N ASP A 12 -19.65 -9.87 0.57
CA ASP A 12 -19.95 -8.86 1.62
C ASP A 12 -18.71 -8.18 2.20
N LEU A 13 -17.50 -8.65 1.86
CA LEU A 13 -16.25 -8.16 2.45
C LEU A 13 -15.68 -6.93 1.75
N PHE A 14 -15.85 -6.81 0.45
CA PHE A 14 -15.35 -5.68 -0.35
C PHE A 14 -16.09 -5.56 -1.70
N THR A 15 -16.01 -4.38 -2.30
CA THR A 15 -16.58 -4.08 -3.62
C THR A 15 -15.48 -3.66 -4.59
N PRO A 16 -15.21 -4.43 -5.68
CA PRO A 16 -14.32 -3.97 -6.73
C PRO A 16 -15.00 -2.85 -7.55
N LEU A 17 -14.24 -1.80 -7.85
CA LEU A 17 -14.70 -0.64 -8.60
C LEU A 17 -13.67 -0.25 -9.65
N THR A 18 -14.14 0.49 -10.66
CA THR A 18 -13.26 1.17 -11.60
C THR A 18 -13.71 2.60 -11.80
N VAL A 19 -12.75 3.52 -11.93
CA VAL A 19 -13.00 4.89 -12.32
C VAL A 19 -12.27 5.23 -13.61
N ARG A 20 -12.84 6.14 -14.40
CA ARG A 20 -12.20 6.68 -15.60
C ARG A 20 -11.38 7.90 -15.20
N LEU A 21 -10.07 7.86 -15.46
CA LEU A 21 -9.18 8.99 -15.24
C LEU A 21 -9.32 10.04 -16.37
N PRO A 22 -8.95 11.32 -16.11
CA PRO A 22 -9.06 12.39 -17.11
C PRO A 22 -8.32 12.12 -18.42
N ASP A 23 -7.23 11.35 -18.38
CA ASP A 23 -6.43 10.98 -19.57
C ASP A 23 -6.99 9.74 -20.30
N GLY A 24 -8.14 9.24 -19.88
CA GLY A 24 -8.81 8.09 -20.46
C GLY A 24 -8.35 6.72 -19.99
N ARG A 25 -7.37 6.63 -19.07
CA ARG A 25 -7.03 5.37 -18.40
C ARG A 25 -8.16 4.93 -17.45
N THR A 26 -8.20 3.65 -17.13
CA THR A 26 -9.03 3.09 -16.06
C THR A 26 -8.16 2.91 -14.83
N LEU A 27 -8.62 3.35 -13.67
CA LEU A 27 -8.07 3.02 -12.36
C LEU A 27 -9.00 2.02 -11.68
N GLY A 28 -8.51 0.82 -11.41
CA GLY A 28 -9.18 -0.18 -10.58
C GLY A 28 -8.95 0.12 -9.10
N LEU A 29 -9.93 -0.20 -8.28
CA LEU A 29 -9.79 -0.11 -6.83
C LEU A 29 -10.68 -1.12 -6.12
N THR A 30 -10.35 -1.42 -4.88
CA THR A 30 -11.19 -2.20 -3.98
C THR A 30 -11.71 -1.29 -2.87
N ARG A 31 -13.04 -1.24 -2.69
CA ARG A 31 -13.68 -0.53 -1.58
C ARG A 31 -14.03 -1.52 -0.47
N TYR A 32 -13.69 -1.16 0.76
CA TYR A 32 -14.10 -1.84 1.99
C TYR A 32 -14.96 -0.89 2.82
N GLY A 33 -16.07 -1.39 3.35
CA GLY A 33 -16.98 -0.60 4.19
C GLY A 33 -18.03 0.20 3.42
N ASN A 34 -18.76 1.05 4.14
CA ASN A 34 -19.88 1.83 3.61
C ASN A 34 -19.40 3.11 2.92
N PRO A 35 -19.83 3.40 1.67
CA PRO A 35 -19.42 4.61 0.94
C PRO A 35 -19.83 5.94 1.60
N ALA A 36 -20.81 5.94 2.52
CA ALA A 36 -21.21 7.13 3.25
C ALA A 36 -20.26 7.50 4.41
N HIS A 37 -19.32 6.62 4.76
CA HIS A 37 -18.38 6.82 5.87
C HIS A 37 -17.12 7.58 5.44
N GLN A 38 -16.38 8.11 6.43
CA GLN A 38 -15.11 8.81 6.20
C GLN A 38 -14.13 7.96 5.42
N ALA A 39 -13.57 8.52 4.35
CA ALA A 39 -12.69 7.79 3.45
C ALA A 39 -11.24 7.72 3.96
N LEU A 40 -10.66 6.54 3.79
CA LEU A 40 -9.23 6.25 3.87
C LEU A 40 -8.74 5.78 2.52
N VAL A 41 -7.57 6.21 2.07
CA VAL A 41 -6.87 5.64 0.92
C VAL A 41 -5.78 4.70 1.42
N PHE A 42 -5.79 3.45 0.98
CA PHE A 42 -4.76 2.46 1.31
C PHE A 42 -3.93 2.11 0.08
N HIS A 43 -2.62 2.33 0.17
CA HIS A 43 -1.66 1.96 -0.86
C HIS A 43 -1.02 0.60 -0.55
N HIS A 44 -1.24 -0.37 -1.44
CA HIS A 44 -0.78 -1.75 -1.29
C HIS A 44 0.75 -1.90 -1.41
N GLY A 45 1.29 -3.04 -0.94
CA GLY A 45 2.69 -3.40 -1.01
C GLY A 45 3.20 -3.69 -2.44
N PHE A 46 4.51 -3.94 -2.57
CA PHE A 46 5.12 -4.31 -3.84
C PHE A 46 4.66 -5.70 -4.30
N GLY A 47 4.25 -5.80 -5.57
CA GLY A 47 3.77 -7.08 -6.13
C GLY A 47 2.42 -7.54 -5.60
N SER A 48 1.65 -6.66 -4.96
CA SER A 48 0.34 -6.90 -4.40
C SER A 48 -0.74 -6.06 -5.09
N SER A 49 -1.94 -5.99 -4.54
CA SER A 49 -3.10 -5.25 -5.04
C SER A 49 -3.94 -4.69 -3.90
N GLY A 50 -4.95 -3.90 -4.22
CA GLY A 50 -5.91 -3.39 -3.25
C GLY A 50 -6.70 -4.47 -2.48
N ARG A 51 -6.51 -5.74 -2.78
CA ARG A 51 -7.16 -6.88 -2.09
C ARG A 51 -6.37 -7.45 -0.91
N GLU A 52 -5.29 -6.84 -0.50
CA GLU A 52 -4.44 -7.36 0.58
C GLU A 52 -4.90 -7.03 2.01
N LEU A 53 -6.06 -6.38 2.18
CA LEU A 53 -6.55 -6.01 3.50
C LEU A 53 -7.33 -7.12 4.18
N PRO A 54 -7.10 -7.34 5.48
CA PRO A 54 -7.87 -8.32 6.24
C PRO A 54 -9.33 -7.90 6.39
N PRO A 55 -10.26 -8.85 6.46
CA PRO A 55 -11.68 -8.56 6.68
C PRO A 55 -11.91 -7.75 7.97
N ALA A 56 -12.62 -6.62 7.86
CA ALA A 56 -12.87 -5.74 9.00
C ALA A 56 -14.25 -5.02 8.94
N THR A 57 -15.24 -5.61 8.27
CA THR A 57 -16.54 -4.97 7.97
C THR A 57 -17.21 -4.39 9.21
N ALA A 58 -17.32 -5.16 10.30
CA ALA A 58 -17.94 -4.70 11.55
C ALA A 58 -17.14 -3.59 12.23
N LEU A 59 -15.81 -3.65 12.16
CA LEU A 59 -14.92 -2.62 12.70
C LEU A 59 -15.03 -1.33 11.90
N LEU A 60 -15.00 -1.40 10.58
CA LEU A 60 -15.17 -0.24 9.69
C LEU A 60 -16.52 0.43 9.91
N ALA A 61 -17.61 -0.33 10.06
CA ALA A 61 -18.92 0.19 10.36
C ALA A 61 -18.95 0.93 11.72
N ARG A 62 -18.38 0.33 12.76
CA ARG A 62 -18.29 0.92 14.10
C ARG A 62 -17.48 2.22 14.12
N LEU A 63 -16.36 2.25 13.38
CA LEU A 63 -15.51 3.42 13.29
C LEU A 63 -16.00 4.46 12.26
N GLN A 64 -17.09 4.17 11.54
CA GLN A 64 -17.61 5.00 10.45
C GLN A 64 -16.51 5.31 9.40
N LEU A 65 -15.76 4.29 9.00
CA LEU A 65 -14.70 4.36 8.01
C LEU A 65 -15.03 3.53 6.78
N GLN A 66 -14.59 3.99 5.61
CA GLN A 66 -14.41 3.20 4.40
C GLN A 66 -12.94 3.22 3.98
N VAL A 67 -12.46 2.12 3.40
CA VAL A 67 -11.12 2.08 2.82
C VAL A 67 -11.22 1.94 1.32
N LEU A 68 -10.57 2.84 0.60
CA LEU A 68 -10.38 2.81 -0.84
C LEU A 68 -8.94 2.35 -1.12
N ALA A 69 -8.79 1.19 -1.69
CA ALA A 69 -7.49 0.61 -2.01
C ALA A 69 -7.28 0.60 -3.53
N PRO A 70 -6.74 1.69 -4.13
CA PRO A 70 -6.50 1.76 -5.56
C PRO A 70 -5.39 0.81 -5.99
N ASP A 71 -5.61 0.12 -7.10
CA ASP A 71 -4.61 -0.68 -7.77
C ASP A 71 -3.67 0.21 -8.59
N ARG A 72 -2.36 0.12 -8.36
CA ARG A 72 -1.39 0.87 -9.17
C ARG A 72 -1.50 0.50 -10.66
N PRO A 73 -1.06 1.37 -11.59
CA PRO A 73 -1.10 1.09 -13.03
C PRO A 73 -0.54 -0.27 -13.41
N GLY A 74 -1.32 -1.07 -14.14
CA GLY A 74 -0.95 -2.44 -14.53
C GLY A 74 -1.14 -3.50 -13.43
N VAL A 75 -1.83 -3.17 -12.35
CA VAL A 75 -2.28 -4.09 -11.30
C VAL A 75 -3.80 -4.25 -11.40
N GLY A 76 -4.32 -5.44 -11.11
CA GLY A 76 -5.76 -5.71 -11.08
C GLY A 76 -6.48 -5.23 -12.34
N GLN A 77 -7.44 -4.31 -12.19
CA GLN A 77 -8.21 -3.74 -13.31
C GLN A 77 -7.65 -2.41 -13.81
N SER A 78 -6.52 -1.93 -13.26
CA SER A 78 -5.91 -0.67 -13.69
C SER A 78 -5.20 -0.80 -15.03
N SER A 79 -5.39 0.21 -15.90
CA SER A 79 -4.68 0.33 -17.16
C SER A 79 -3.16 0.35 -16.94
N VAL A 80 -2.41 -0.27 -17.83
CA VAL A 80 -0.94 -0.18 -17.83
C VAL A 80 -0.51 1.25 -18.16
N TYR A 81 0.43 1.80 -17.38
CA TYR A 81 0.98 3.14 -17.61
C TYR A 81 2.49 3.15 -17.44
N ARG A 82 3.23 3.31 -18.56
CA ARG A 82 4.69 3.18 -18.62
C ARG A 82 5.47 4.36 -18.01
N ARG A 83 4.78 5.44 -17.66
CA ARG A 83 5.38 6.67 -17.09
C ARG A 83 5.05 6.80 -15.61
N LEU A 84 4.78 5.69 -14.94
CA LEU A 84 4.50 5.68 -13.51
C LEU A 84 5.62 6.35 -12.73
N THR A 85 5.23 7.29 -11.87
CA THR A 85 6.05 7.91 -10.82
C THR A 85 5.19 8.05 -9.56
N PHE A 86 5.80 8.27 -8.41
CA PHE A 86 5.03 8.52 -7.18
C PHE A 86 4.11 9.74 -7.32
N PRO A 87 4.58 10.91 -7.83
CA PRO A 87 3.70 12.06 -8.05
C PRO A 87 2.57 11.79 -9.05
N SER A 88 2.83 11.07 -10.16
CA SER A 88 1.77 10.81 -11.14
C SER A 88 0.67 9.89 -10.59
N PHE A 89 1.02 8.94 -9.71
CA PHE A 89 0.01 8.11 -9.05
C PHE A 89 -0.73 8.87 -7.95
N ALA A 90 -0.08 9.80 -7.27
CA ALA A 90 -0.76 10.71 -6.35
C ALA A 90 -1.84 11.55 -7.06
N ASP A 91 -1.55 12.06 -8.27
CA ASP A 91 -2.53 12.75 -9.12
C ASP A 91 -3.68 11.82 -9.55
N ASP A 92 -3.38 10.57 -9.94
CA ASP A 92 -4.38 9.56 -10.27
C ASP A 92 -5.32 9.27 -9.08
N VAL A 93 -4.78 9.23 -7.86
CA VAL A 93 -5.58 9.01 -6.63
C VAL A 93 -6.48 10.21 -6.34
N VAL A 94 -6.02 11.43 -6.52
CA VAL A 94 -6.89 12.62 -6.37
C VAL A 94 -8.00 12.59 -7.41
N ALA A 95 -7.71 12.29 -8.67
CA ALA A 95 -8.71 12.15 -9.72
C ALA A 95 -9.73 11.01 -9.40
N MET A 96 -9.28 9.92 -8.77
CA MET A 96 -10.17 8.88 -8.26
C MET A 96 -11.11 9.40 -7.17
N LEU A 97 -10.58 10.15 -6.20
CA LEU A 97 -11.39 10.73 -5.12
C LEU A 97 -12.45 11.69 -5.68
N ASP A 98 -12.07 12.52 -6.67
CA ASP A 98 -12.98 13.45 -7.33
C ASP A 98 -14.08 12.70 -8.12
N ALA A 99 -13.71 11.63 -8.84
CA ALA A 99 -14.67 10.79 -9.57
C ALA A 99 -15.64 10.02 -8.64
N LEU A 100 -15.24 9.81 -7.38
CA LEU A 100 -16.07 9.22 -6.33
C LEU A 100 -16.82 10.27 -5.49
N GLU A 101 -16.75 11.55 -5.87
CA GLU A 101 -17.38 12.69 -5.19
C GLU A 101 -16.91 12.88 -3.73
N ILE A 102 -15.66 12.47 -3.44
CA ILE A 102 -15.03 12.65 -2.12
C ILE A 102 -14.24 13.95 -2.15
N ALA A 103 -14.89 15.06 -1.78
CA ALA A 103 -14.29 16.40 -1.83
C ALA A 103 -13.37 16.73 -0.65
N GLY A 104 -13.65 16.19 0.52
CA GLY A 104 -12.92 16.47 1.76
C GLY A 104 -11.56 15.77 1.87
N PRO A 105 -10.76 16.16 2.87
CA PRO A 105 -9.51 15.46 3.14
C PRO A 105 -9.77 14.04 3.66
N VAL A 106 -8.88 13.12 3.28
CA VAL A 106 -8.94 11.70 3.61
C VAL A 106 -7.79 11.29 4.53
N GLY A 107 -7.93 10.16 5.22
CA GLY A 107 -6.79 9.47 5.80
C GLY A 107 -6.00 8.75 4.69
N VAL A 108 -4.68 8.67 4.83
CA VAL A 108 -3.86 7.87 3.92
C VAL A 108 -3.09 6.80 4.67
N MET A 109 -3.00 5.64 4.09
CA MET A 109 -2.27 4.50 4.65
C MET A 109 -1.44 3.85 3.56
N GLY A 110 -0.30 3.28 3.94
CA GLY A 110 0.48 2.51 2.98
C GLY A 110 1.35 1.47 3.64
N TRP A 111 1.34 0.25 3.09
CA TRP A 111 2.20 -0.83 3.53
C TRP A 111 3.41 -0.97 2.62
N SER A 112 4.61 -1.13 3.21
CA SER A 112 5.86 -1.34 2.46
C SER A 112 6.10 -0.21 1.44
N VAL A 113 6.23 -0.51 0.13
CA VAL A 113 6.35 0.53 -0.92
C VAL A 113 5.10 1.41 -1.00
N GLY A 114 3.95 0.90 -0.59
CA GLY A 114 2.71 1.68 -0.47
C GLY A 114 2.86 2.89 0.45
N GLY A 115 3.72 2.82 1.48
CA GLY A 115 4.01 3.95 2.34
C GLY A 115 4.71 5.10 1.60
N VAL A 116 5.55 4.81 0.62
CA VAL A 116 6.16 5.86 -0.24
C VAL A 116 5.10 6.53 -1.11
N HIS A 117 4.12 5.77 -1.62
CA HIS A 117 2.97 6.33 -2.35
C HIS A 117 2.08 7.18 -1.45
N ALA A 118 1.84 6.76 -0.20
CA ALA A 118 1.09 7.55 0.78
C ALA A 118 1.80 8.88 1.10
N LEU A 119 3.12 8.86 1.29
CA LEU A 119 3.92 10.07 1.47
C LEU A 119 3.87 10.99 0.25
N ALA A 120 3.94 10.44 -0.96
CA ALA A 120 3.84 11.23 -2.20
C ALA A 120 2.48 11.93 -2.32
N LEU A 121 1.38 11.25 -1.96
CA LEU A 121 0.05 11.84 -1.93
C LEU A 121 -0.03 12.97 -0.89
N ALA A 122 0.47 12.75 0.32
CA ALA A 122 0.44 13.72 1.40
C ALA A 122 1.33 14.96 1.12
N ALA A 123 2.50 14.78 0.50
CA ALA A 123 3.40 15.88 0.16
C ALA A 123 2.87 16.72 -1.01
N ARG A 124 2.32 16.04 -2.04
CA ARG A 124 1.87 16.71 -3.27
C ARG A 124 0.49 17.37 -3.16
N HIS A 125 -0.38 16.77 -2.37
CA HIS A 125 -1.77 17.22 -2.18
C HIS A 125 -2.12 17.38 -0.70
N PRO A 126 -1.39 18.24 0.06
CA PRO A 126 -1.55 18.36 1.51
C PRO A 126 -2.99 18.72 1.93
N GLN A 127 -3.72 19.47 1.10
CA GLN A 127 -5.13 19.81 1.35
C GLN A 127 -6.10 18.62 1.23
N ARG A 128 -5.67 17.51 0.59
CA ARG A 128 -6.47 16.29 0.43
C ARG A 128 -6.16 15.21 1.48
N VAL A 129 -5.19 15.46 2.37
CA VAL A 129 -4.74 14.48 3.39
C VAL A 129 -4.86 15.08 4.79
N ALA A 130 -5.71 14.47 5.62
CA ALA A 130 -5.93 14.88 7.00
C ALA A 130 -4.91 14.26 7.97
N ALA A 131 -4.57 12.98 7.76
CA ALA A 131 -3.63 12.21 8.57
C ALA A 131 -3.08 11.02 7.77
N GLY A 132 -1.96 10.46 8.20
CA GLY A 132 -1.38 9.29 7.54
C GLY A 132 -0.82 8.23 8.48
N GLN A 133 -0.76 6.99 8.00
CA GLN A 133 -0.11 5.86 8.68
C GLN A 133 0.75 5.09 7.70
N LEU A 134 2.01 4.87 8.07
CA LEU A 134 2.98 4.11 7.29
C LEU A 134 3.26 2.79 8.00
N LEU A 135 2.94 1.67 7.35
CA LEU A 135 2.96 0.33 7.91
C LEU A 135 4.18 -0.43 7.36
N SER A 136 5.17 -0.71 8.18
CA SER A 136 6.45 -1.34 7.74
C SER A 136 6.98 -0.72 6.45
N THR A 137 6.97 0.61 6.37
CA THR A 137 7.24 1.30 5.11
C THR A 137 8.70 1.20 4.69
N CYS A 138 8.93 1.13 3.40
CA CYS A 138 10.26 1.16 2.81
C CYS A 138 10.77 2.58 2.60
N LEU A 139 12.07 2.70 2.33
CA LEU A 139 12.68 3.95 1.88
C LEU A 139 12.60 4.06 0.35
N PRO A 140 12.53 5.30 -0.21
CA PRO A 140 12.70 5.51 -1.65
C PRO A 140 14.09 5.07 -2.12
N LEU A 141 14.18 4.02 -2.95
CA LEU A 141 15.47 3.48 -3.41
C LEU A 141 16.22 4.47 -4.32
N GLY A 142 15.50 5.33 -5.02
CA GLY A 142 16.07 6.32 -5.93
C GLY A 142 16.55 7.61 -5.25
N GLU A 143 16.26 7.80 -3.96
CA GLU A 143 16.67 8.99 -3.24
C GLU A 143 18.14 8.90 -2.78
N PRO A 144 19.02 9.86 -3.15
CA PRO A 144 20.44 9.78 -2.82
C PRO A 144 20.72 9.71 -1.30
N THR A 145 19.94 10.43 -0.49
CA THR A 145 20.13 10.47 0.97
C THR A 145 19.69 9.19 1.67
N SER A 146 18.71 8.47 1.12
CA SER A 146 18.28 7.18 1.66
C SER A 146 19.22 6.03 1.33
N TYR A 147 20.02 6.17 0.26
CA TYR A 147 20.87 5.09 -0.25
C TYR A 147 21.84 4.50 0.78
N ARG A 148 22.40 5.33 1.66
CA ARG A 148 23.32 4.89 2.73
C ARG A 148 22.64 3.98 3.76
N HIS A 149 21.33 4.14 3.96
CA HIS A 149 20.53 3.38 4.92
C HIS A 149 20.05 2.03 4.35
N LEU A 150 20.19 1.81 3.04
CA LEU A 150 19.78 0.57 2.38
C LEU A 150 20.73 -0.58 2.73
N SER A 151 20.18 -1.77 2.99
CA SER A 151 20.96 -2.99 3.08
C SER A 151 21.62 -3.33 1.74
N LEU A 152 22.60 -4.23 1.77
CA LEU A 152 23.27 -4.71 0.55
C LEU A 152 22.28 -5.35 -0.44
N LEU A 153 21.26 -6.03 0.06
CA LEU A 153 20.20 -6.61 -0.77
C LEU A 153 19.48 -5.55 -1.59
N TRP A 154 19.02 -4.47 -0.94
CA TRP A 154 18.29 -3.39 -1.62
C TRP A 154 19.17 -2.59 -2.58
N LYS A 155 20.46 -2.41 -2.22
CA LYS A 155 21.45 -1.82 -3.15
C LYS A 155 21.65 -2.69 -4.39
N ALA A 156 21.75 -4.02 -4.23
CA ALA A 156 21.88 -4.96 -5.34
C ALA A 156 20.63 -4.99 -6.21
N LEU A 157 19.42 -4.99 -5.61
CA LEU A 157 18.16 -4.90 -6.35
C LEU A 157 18.06 -3.63 -7.16
N ARG A 158 18.39 -2.47 -6.57
CA ARG A 158 18.43 -1.19 -7.28
C ARG A 158 19.42 -1.24 -8.45
N TRP A 159 20.63 -1.74 -8.22
CA TRP A 159 21.62 -1.87 -9.27
C TRP A 159 21.13 -2.80 -10.40
N GLY A 160 20.54 -3.95 -10.08
CA GLY A 160 19.97 -4.86 -11.06
C GLY A 160 18.82 -4.21 -11.86
N GLN A 161 17.95 -3.43 -11.19
CA GLN A 161 16.83 -2.75 -11.84
C GLN A 161 17.30 -1.62 -12.78
N THR A 162 18.38 -0.93 -12.45
CA THR A 162 18.90 0.19 -13.26
C THR A 162 19.87 -0.28 -14.34
N GLY A 163 20.71 -1.28 -14.06
CA GLY A 163 21.74 -1.77 -14.99
C GLY A 163 21.25 -2.87 -15.94
N PHE A 164 20.32 -3.73 -15.49
CA PHE A 164 19.81 -4.87 -16.27
C PHE A 164 18.27 -4.93 -16.28
N PRO A 165 17.57 -3.86 -16.68
CA PRO A 165 16.10 -3.78 -16.59
C PRO A 165 15.37 -4.87 -17.39
N TRP A 166 15.98 -5.35 -18.48
CA TRP A 166 15.43 -6.43 -19.30
C TRP A 166 15.37 -7.77 -18.54
N LEU A 167 16.35 -8.05 -17.68
CA LEU A 167 16.37 -9.27 -16.87
C LEU A 167 15.25 -9.24 -15.82
N ASN A 168 15.09 -8.13 -15.12
CA ASN A 168 13.99 -7.95 -14.18
C ASN A 168 12.63 -8.04 -14.87
N ARG A 169 12.50 -7.48 -16.09
CA ARG A 169 11.28 -7.61 -16.87
C ARG A 169 10.99 -9.09 -17.20
N ALA A 170 11.99 -9.86 -17.59
CA ALA A 170 11.83 -11.29 -17.85
C ALA A 170 11.44 -12.06 -16.58
N THR A 171 12.04 -11.71 -15.43
CA THR A 171 11.71 -12.29 -14.13
C THR A 171 10.27 -12.03 -13.74
N PHE A 172 9.77 -10.78 -13.84
CA PHE A 172 8.39 -10.45 -13.50
C PHE A 172 7.39 -11.08 -14.48
N LEU A 173 7.75 -11.20 -15.76
CA LEU A 173 6.95 -11.96 -16.73
C LEU A 173 6.87 -13.44 -16.37
N TRP A 174 7.99 -14.05 -15.95
CA TRP A 174 8.00 -15.44 -15.49
C TRP A 174 7.15 -15.60 -14.21
N LEU A 175 7.31 -14.73 -13.21
CA LEU A 175 6.51 -14.72 -11.99
C LEU A 175 5.02 -14.58 -12.30
N SER A 176 4.64 -13.66 -13.18
CA SER A 176 3.25 -13.50 -13.62
C SER A 176 2.66 -14.82 -14.16
N ARG A 177 3.45 -15.57 -14.94
CA ARG A 177 3.02 -16.89 -15.44
C ARG A 177 2.88 -17.91 -14.31
N GLN A 178 3.75 -17.87 -13.29
CA GLN A 178 3.63 -18.75 -12.12
C GLN A 178 2.36 -18.43 -11.32
N TRP A 179 2.11 -17.15 -11.02
CA TRP A 179 0.90 -16.72 -10.33
C TRP A 179 -0.38 -17.10 -11.10
N ALA A 180 -0.40 -16.94 -12.42
CA ALA A 180 -1.56 -17.31 -13.24
C ALA A 180 -1.83 -18.82 -13.32
N ARG A 181 -0.76 -19.64 -13.30
CA ARG A 181 -0.89 -21.09 -13.55
C ARG A 181 -0.91 -21.92 -12.27
N ARG A 182 -0.21 -21.46 -11.22
CA ARG A 182 0.06 -22.25 -10.00
C ARG A 182 0.08 -21.32 -8.76
N PRO A 183 -1.01 -20.56 -8.47
CA PRO A 183 -1.01 -19.56 -7.39
C PRO A 183 -0.67 -20.17 -6.02
N ASP A 184 -1.23 -21.35 -5.69
CA ASP A 184 -0.96 -22.00 -4.40
C ASP A 184 0.48 -22.48 -4.26
N THR A 185 1.07 -23.02 -5.32
CA THR A 185 2.48 -23.41 -5.33
C THR A 185 3.39 -22.19 -5.21
N THR A 186 3.02 -21.12 -5.90
CA THR A 186 3.80 -19.88 -5.93
C THR A 186 3.79 -19.19 -4.56
N ILE A 187 2.62 -19.03 -3.91
CA ILE A 187 2.56 -18.44 -2.56
C ILE A 187 3.32 -19.30 -1.55
N ASN A 188 3.21 -20.64 -1.61
CA ASN A 188 3.96 -21.51 -0.72
C ASN A 188 5.48 -21.39 -0.89
N TRP A 189 5.95 -21.18 -2.12
CA TRP A 189 7.35 -20.92 -2.39
C TRP A 189 7.79 -19.56 -1.85
N PHE A 190 7.00 -18.49 -2.05
CA PHE A 190 7.29 -17.16 -1.51
C PHE A 190 7.34 -17.17 0.02
N VAL A 191 6.37 -17.78 0.70
CA VAL A 191 6.32 -17.86 2.16
C VAL A 191 7.56 -18.55 2.71
N ARG A 192 8.05 -19.61 2.06
CA ARG A 192 9.28 -20.31 2.50
C ARG A 192 10.55 -19.46 2.39
N LEU A 193 10.54 -18.42 1.56
CA LEU A 193 11.66 -17.49 1.39
C LEU A 193 11.59 -16.28 2.32
N MET A 194 10.46 -16.10 3.03
CA MET A 194 10.29 -15.00 3.98
C MET A 194 11.06 -15.28 5.28
N TRP A 195 11.27 -14.23 6.08
CA TRP A 195 11.78 -14.37 7.44
C TRP A 195 10.76 -15.06 8.34
N GLN A 196 11.21 -15.57 9.50
CA GLN A 196 10.36 -16.39 10.36
C GLN A 196 9.09 -15.64 10.82
N ALA A 197 9.20 -14.39 11.20
CA ALA A 197 8.04 -13.58 11.63
C ALA A 197 6.95 -13.49 10.54
N GLU A 198 7.35 -13.31 9.28
CA GLU A 198 6.41 -13.29 8.15
C GLU A 198 5.82 -14.67 7.85
N GLN A 199 6.62 -15.74 8.01
CA GLN A 199 6.13 -17.11 7.84
C GLN A 199 5.05 -17.45 8.87
N ASP A 200 5.23 -17.02 10.12
CA ASP A 200 4.29 -17.25 11.22
C ASP A 200 2.95 -16.53 10.95
N VAL A 201 3.00 -15.28 10.50
CA VAL A 201 1.78 -14.52 10.11
C VAL A 201 1.10 -15.15 8.90
N ALA A 202 1.85 -15.45 7.83
CA ALA A 202 1.32 -16.08 6.61
C ALA A 202 0.82 -17.51 6.86
N GLY A 203 1.28 -18.17 7.93
CA GLY A 203 0.80 -19.49 8.36
C GLY A 203 -0.59 -19.47 8.99
N ARG A 204 -1.07 -18.31 9.45
CA ARG A 204 -2.39 -18.19 10.08
C ARG A 204 -3.50 -18.32 9.05
N ARG A 205 -4.63 -18.90 9.48
CA ARG A 205 -5.77 -19.18 8.61
C ARG A 205 -6.30 -17.88 7.96
N GLY A 206 -6.45 -17.93 6.65
CA GLY A 206 -7.00 -16.84 5.83
C GLY A 206 -5.96 -15.82 5.35
N PHE A 207 -4.82 -15.64 6.02
CA PHE A 207 -3.83 -14.66 5.58
C PHE A 207 -3.05 -15.13 4.35
N ARG A 208 -2.77 -16.42 4.25
CA ARG A 208 -2.12 -17.00 3.07
C ARG A 208 -2.96 -16.86 1.81
N GLU A 209 -4.25 -17.14 1.91
CA GLU A 209 -5.20 -17.00 0.81
C GLU A 209 -5.33 -15.52 0.39
N LEU A 210 -5.43 -14.62 1.37
CA LEU A 210 -5.45 -13.18 1.14
C LEU A 210 -4.21 -12.71 0.37
N LEU A 211 -3.01 -13.06 0.84
CA LEU A 211 -1.75 -12.72 0.21
C LEU A 211 -1.60 -13.34 -1.20
N ARG A 212 -2.04 -14.60 -1.36
CA ARG A 212 -2.07 -15.29 -2.65
C ARG A 212 -2.92 -14.52 -3.67
N ASP A 213 -4.14 -14.16 -3.29
CA ASP A 213 -5.11 -13.54 -4.19
C ASP A 213 -4.70 -12.10 -4.53
N ALA A 214 -4.17 -11.37 -3.55
CA ALA A 214 -3.63 -10.04 -3.76
C ALA A 214 -2.41 -10.05 -4.70
N ALA A 215 -1.47 -10.98 -4.51
CA ALA A 215 -0.29 -11.11 -5.37
C ALA A 215 -0.65 -11.60 -6.77
N ALA A 216 -1.60 -12.53 -6.91
CA ALA A 216 -2.06 -12.98 -8.25
C ALA A 216 -2.59 -11.80 -9.07
N GLN A 217 -3.29 -10.85 -8.46
CA GLN A 217 -3.72 -9.61 -9.12
C GLN A 217 -2.56 -8.62 -9.32
N GLY A 218 -1.65 -8.50 -8.35
CA GLY A 218 -0.45 -7.67 -8.45
C GLY A 218 0.38 -8.02 -9.70
N PHE A 219 0.50 -9.31 -10.01
CA PHE A 219 1.21 -9.81 -11.17
C PHE A 219 0.35 -9.96 -12.44
N ALA A 220 -0.86 -9.39 -12.50
CA ALA A 220 -1.65 -9.29 -13.73
C ALA A 220 -0.88 -8.58 -14.86
N HIS A 221 -1.49 -8.51 -16.05
CA HIS A 221 -0.90 -7.83 -17.22
C HIS A 221 0.57 -8.23 -17.51
N HIS A 222 0.86 -9.53 -17.38
CA HIS A 222 2.20 -10.08 -17.60
C HIS A 222 3.28 -9.50 -16.67
N GLY A 223 2.92 -9.14 -15.44
CA GLY A 223 3.81 -8.55 -14.43
C GLY A 223 4.28 -7.14 -14.78
N ARG A 224 3.56 -6.45 -15.70
CA ARG A 224 3.97 -5.13 -16.17
C ARG A 224 3.85 -4.07 -15.08
N GLY A 225 2.77 -4.11 -14.29
CA GLY A 225 2.58 -3.17 -13.18
C GLY A 225 3.70 -3.26 -12.16
N VAL A 226 4.10 -4.47 -11.75
CA VAL A 226 5.21 -4.68 -10.81
C VAL A 226 6.55 -4.18 -11.38
N TYR A 227 6.78 -4.38 -12.68
CA TYR A 227 7.99 -3.86 -13.34
C TYR A 227 8.03 -2.33 -13.36
N ASP A 228 6.92 -1.68 -13.72
CA ASP A 228 6.84 -0.22 -13.79
C ASP A 228 6.92 0.42 -12.39
N ASP A 229 6.34 -0.23 -11.37
CA ASP A 229 6.45 0.15 -9.96
C ASP A 229 7.91 0.05 -9.46
N ALA A 230 8.61 -1.04 -9.77
CA ALA A 230 10.03 -1.19 -9.46
C ALA A 230 10.90 -0.12 -10.14
N GLN A 231 10.57 0.26 -11.37
CA GLN A 231 11.25 1.35 -12.07
C GLN A 231 11.01 2.71 -11.39
N ALA A 232 9.76 2.98 -10.98
CA ALA A 232 9.42 4.21 -10.26
C ALA A 232 10.15 4.31 -8.92
N TRP A 233 10.20 3.20 -8.17
CA TRP A 233 10.86 3.11 -6.87
C TRP A 233 12.38 3.33 -6.93
N CYS A 234 13.03 2.92 -8.02
CA CYS A 234 14.47 3.10 -8.24
C CYS A 234 14.86 4.48 -8.80
N ARG A 235 13.88 5.32 -9.17
CA ARG A 235 14.10 6.71 -9.62
C ARG A 235 14.01 7.69 -8.44
N PRO A 236 14.50 8.94 -8.60
CA PRO A 236 14.23 9.99 -7.62
C PRO A 236 12.72 10.08 -7.33
N PRO A 237 12.31 10.18 -6.05
CA PRO A 237 10.90 10.06 -5.67
C PRO A 237 10.02 11.18 -6.23
N GLY A 238 10.59 12.34 -6.57
CA GLY A 238 9.88 13.48 -7.17
C GLY A 238 9.03 14.28 -6.16
N PHE A 239 9.24 14.06 -4.87
CA PHE A 239 8.68 14.83 -3.75
C PHE A 239 9.68 14.85 -2.58
N ALA A 240 9.52 15.78 -1.65
CA ALA A 240 10.29 15.80 -0.40
C ALA A 240 9.43 15.29 0.76
N ILE A 241 10.03 14.49 1.65
CA ILE A 241 9.35 13.96 2.84
C ILE A 241 8.98 15.10 3.79
N GLU A 242 9.80 16.15 3.80
CA GLU A 242 9.62 17.37 4.59
C GLU A 242 8.41 18.20 4.19
N ASP A 243 7.88 18.02 2.97
CA ASP A 243 6.67 18.70 2.46
C ASP A 243 5.37 18.10 3.03
N VAL A 244 5.43 16.97 3.74
CA VAL A 244 4.28 16.32 4.36
C VAL A 244 3.81 17.13 5.56
N GLN A 245 2.65 17.76 5.46
CA GLN A 245 2.08 18.62 6.53
C GLN A 245 1.17 17.84 7.50
N ALA A 246 0.56 16.74 7.03
CA ALA A 246 -0.32 15.91 7.84
C ALA A 246 0.47 15.18 8.96
N PRO A 247 -0.15 14.92 10.12
CA PRO A 247 0.43 14.03 11.12
C PRO A 247 0.57 12.62 10.55
N ILE A 248 1.74 11.99 10.75
CA ILE A 248 2.05 10.66 10.24
C ILE A 248 2.44 9.73 11.38
N SER A 249 1.74 8.62 11.53
CA SER A 249 2.13 7.53 12.42
C SER A 249 2.94 6.47 11.65
N LEU A 250 4.12 6.12 12.19
CA LEU A 250 5.02 5.10 11.65
C LEU A 250 4.85 3.81 12.48
N TRP A 251 4.24 2.79 11.91
CA TRP A 251 4.08 1.47 12.52
C TRP A 251 5.14 0.52 11.98
N HIS A 252 6.03 -0.01 12.84
CA HIS A 252 7.12 -0.86 12.40
C HIS A 252 7.42 -1.98 13.40
N GLY A 253 7.69 -3.18 12.89
CA GLY A 253 8.04 -4.34 13.71
C GLY A 253 9.53 -4.41 14.00
N THR A 254 9.91 -4.75 15.24
CA THR A 254 11.33 -4.88 15.59
C THR A 254 11.99 -6.12 14.99
N ALA A 255 11.20 -7.11 14.54
CA ALA A 255 11.66 -8.31 13.83
C ALA A 255 11.48 -8.22 12.30
N ASP A 256 11.20 -7.03 11.76
CA ASP A 256 11.09 -6.82 10.31
C ASP A 256 12.44 -7.09 9.62
N GLY A 257 12.53 -8.23 8.94
CA GLY A 257 13.71 -8.64 8.19
C GLY A 257 13.77 -8.05 6.79
N VAL A 258 12.64 -7.55 6.26
CA VAL A 258 12.55 -6.92 4.94
C VAL A 258 13.11 -5.49 5.00
N TRP A 259 12.62 -4.71 5.98
CA TRP A 259 13.08 -3.34 6.24
C TRP A 259 13.51 -3.21 7.70
N ALA A 260 14.81 -3.12 7.92
CA ALA A 260 15.36 -3.05 9.26
C ALA A 260 14.80 -1.85 10.03
N PRO A 261 14.42 -2.02 11.33
CA PRO A 261 13.87 -0.95 12.16
C PRO A 261 14.76 0.30 12.26
N GLY A 262 16.07 0.14 12.05
CA GLY A 262 17.04 1.25 12.00
C GLY A 262 16.78 2.29 10.90
N ASN A 263 15.89 2.00 9.95
CA ASN A 263 15.45 2.95 8.92
C ASN A 263 14.38 3.94 9.42
N ILE A 264 13.71 3.63 10.54
CA ILE A 264 12.63 4.47 11.07
C ILE A 264 13.10 5.86 11.51
N PRO A 265 14.25 6.03 12.21
CA PRO A 265 14.77 7.36 12.53
C PRO A 265 14.95 8.25 11.29
N TYR A 266 15.41 7.69 10.17
CA TYR A 266 15.57 8.45 8.93
C TYR A 266 14.25 9.07 8.43
N LEU A 267 13.13 8.37 8.56
CA LEU A 267 11.81 8.89 8.20
C LEU A 267 11.27 9.83 9.27
N ALA A 268 11.39 9.45 10.54
CA ALA A 268 10.85 10.22 11.66
C ALA A 268 11.51 11.59 11.78
N ASP A 269 12.84 11.68 11.57
CA ASP A 269 13.59 12.94 11.64
C ASP A 269 13.24 13.91 10.48
N ARG A 270 12.71 13.39 9.37
CA ARG A 270 12.35 14.18 8.19
C ARG A 270 10.87 14.55 8.12
N LEU A 271 10.02 13.84 8.83
CA LEU A 271 8.59 14.13 8.90
C LEU A 271 8.33 15.19 9.97
N PRO A 272 7.72 16.34 9.63
CA PRO A 272 7.49 17.42 10.60
C PRO A 272 6.63 17.04 11.81
N ARG A 273 5.73 16.05 11.63
CA ARG A 273 4.76 15.60 12.63
C ARG A 273 4.68 14.07 12.66
N ALA A 274 5.83 13.42 13.00
CA ALA A 274 5.93 11.97 13.10
C ALA A 274 5.56 11.45 14.50
N HIS A 275 4.84 10.33 14.55
CA HIS A 275 4.65 9.49 15.73
C HIS A 275 5.12 8.07 15.42
N VAL A 276 5.89 7.44 16.31
CA VAL A 276 6.52 6.14 16.03
C VAL A 276 5.98 5.07 16.96
N HIS A 277 5.48 3.98 16.37
CA HIS A 277 5.09 2.75 17.05
C HIS A 277 6.07 1.64 16.65
N LEU A 278 6.98 1.27 17.56
CA LEU A 278 7.84 0.09 17.40
C LEU A 278 7.21 -1.09 18.13
N LEU A 279 6.80 -2.12 17.39
CA LEU A 279 6.12 -3.30 17.92
C LEU A 279 7.14 -4.42 18.16
N PRO A 280 7.38 -4.81 19.43
CA PRO A 280 8.34 -5.86 19.75
C PRO A 280 7.95 -7.21 19.15
N GLY A 281 8.90 -7.85 18.43
CA GLY A 281 8.71 -9.17 17.85
C GLY A 281 7.89 -9.24 16.57
N GLU A 282 7.22 -8.15 16.18
CA GLU A 282 6.45 -8.09 14.94
C GLU A 282 7.36 -7.98 13.71
N GLY A 283 6.91 -8.58 12.60
CA GLY A 283 7.60 -8.55 11.30
C GLY A 283 7.04 -7.52 10.32
N HIS A 284 7.35 -7.71 9.04
CA HIS A 284 6.95 -6.83 7.94
C HIS A 284 5.43 -6.79 7.71
N MET A 285 4.73 -7.88 8.01
CA MET A 285 3.27 -8.02 7.84
C MET A 285 2.47 -7.65 9.10
N LEU A 286 3.04 -6.84 10.01
CA LEU A 286 2.41 -6.46 11.29
C LEU A 286 0.97 -5.95 11.16
N TYR A 287 0.63 -5.33 10.02
CA TYR A 287 -0.70 -4.75 9.82
C TYR A 287 -1.81 -5.80 9.81
N LEU A 288 -1.53 -7.03 9.38
CA LEU A 288 -2.53 -8.10 9.34
C LEU A 288 -3.06 -8.45 10.73
N GLU A 289 -2.22 -8.37 11.75
CA GLU A 289 -2.57 -8.70 13.13
C GLU A 289 -2.98 -7.48 13.95
N ASN A 290 -2.44 -6.30 13.62
CA ASN A 290 -2.68 -5.06 14.35
C ASN A 290 -3.73 -4.17 13.67
N TRP A 291 -4.47 -4.67 12.67
CA TRP A 291 -5.39 -3.90 11.84
C TRP A 291 -6.43 -3.11 12.65
N ALA A 292 -6.94 -3.71 13.74
CA ALA A 292 -7.92 -3.05 14.60
C ALA A 292 -7.34 -1.83 15.34
N ALA A 293 -6.13 -1.94 15.85
CA ALA A 293 -5.44 -0.83 16.54
C ALA A 293 -5.10 0.29 15.55
N ILE A 294 -4.59 -0.07 14.36
CA ILE A 294 -4.25 0.84 13.28
C ILE A 294 -5.48 1.64 12.83
N LEU A 295 -6.62 1.00 12.57
CA LEU A 295 -7.86 1.69 12.17
C LEU A 295 -8.42 2.57 13.29
N THR A 296 -8.33 2.14 14.55
CA THR A 296 -8.80 2.91 15.71
C THR A 296 -7.98 4.18 15.90
N GLU A 297 -6.66 4.10 15.77
CA GLU A 297 -5.79 5.29 15.79
C GLU A 297 -6.08 6.22 14.61
N MET A 298 -6.25 5.68 13.39
CA MET A 298 -6.61 6.51 12.24
C MET A 298 -7.90 7.29 12.47
N ARG A 299 -8.93 6.67 13.08
CA ARG A 299 -10.17 7.38 13.42
C ARG A 299 -9.88 8.56 14.36
N SER A 300 -9.08 8.35 15.40
CA SER A 300 -8.71 9.39 16.35
C SER A 300 -7.92 10.54 15.69
N LEU A 301 -7.02 10.24 14.76
CA LEU A 301 -6.27 11.24 14.01
C LEU A 301 -7.18 12.09 13.10
N LEU A 302 -8.17 11.47 12.46
CA LEU A 302 -9.14 12.17 11.61
C LEU A 302 -10.07 13.06 12.45
N ASP A 303 -10.50 12.60 13.63
CA ASP A 303 -11.31 13.40 14.54
C ASP A 303 -10.55 14.64 15.02
N ALA A 304 -9.26 14.48 15.38
CA ALA A 304 -8.39 15.58 15.78
C ALA A 304 -8.18 16.59 14.64
N ALA A 305 -7.99 16.12 13.40
CA ALA A 305 -7.83 16.98 12.24
C ALA A 305 -9.12 17.80 11.96
N SER A 306 -10.30 17.15 12.07
CA SER A 306 -11.58 17.82 11.86
C SER A 306 -11.85 18.88 12.94
N ALA A 307 -11.52 18.61 14.20
CA ALA A 307 -11.65 19.57 15.30
C ALA A 307 -10.77 20.80 15.09
N ALA A 308 -9.54 20.61 14.60
CA ALA A 308 -8.60 21.72 14.33
C ALA A 308 -9.08 22.64 13.20
N GLN A 309 -9.79 22.11 12.20
CA GLN A 309 -10.37 22.91 11.10
C GLN A 309 -11.60 23.71 11.56
N GLY A 310 -12.42 23.15 12.47
CA GLY A 310 -13.63 23.81 12.99
C GLY A 310 -13.36 24.98 13.96
N THR A 311 -12.17 25.07 14.54
CA THR A 311 -11.76 26.16 15.45
C THR A 311 -11.08 27.33 14.73
N GLY A 312 -10.83 27.23 13.43
CA GLY A 312 -10.16 28.24 12.61
C GLY A 312 -11.10 29.05 11.69
N SER A 313 -12.40 28.78 11.74
CA SER A 313 -13.47 29.49 11.03
C SER A 313 -14.23 30.36 12.06
#